data_9d3415fcf506bb25e74a7c88d8e795dc
#
_entry.id   9d3415fcf506bb25e74a7c88d8e795dc
#
_cell.length_a   1.000
_cell.length_b   1.000
_cell.length_c   1.000
_cell.angle_alpha   90.00
_cell.angle_beta   90.00
_cell.angle_gamma   90.00
#
_symmetry.space_group_name_H-M   'P 1'
#
loop_
_entity.id
_entity.type
_entity.pdbx_description
1 polymer ?
#
loop_
_entity_poly.entity_id
_entity_poly.type
_entity_poly.pdbx_seq_one_letter_code
_entity_poly.pdbx_strand_id
1 'polypeptide(L)'
;MARNKRIQAIVEAIQGYHTVLDIGTDHGYVLKDALDLNYIQKGIASDLREKPLQKAKERLKNYPVTFYQSDGFLSIDIPFDVAVIAGMGSYTIIDILKNRPDLKEDLLVMPHDNIDVLRRYLAENNFMINYEKIIYDRHFYTLFKIKRGKMMLSEKEIHTGFHSIIDSTYQAYLLYVIKHYEHLVQVSTYDKKTYLKNILTYFKEVLHDIHDGATIY
;
A
#
# COMPACT_ATOMS: atom_id res chain seq x y z
N MET A 1 -4.66 -24.62 1.43
CA MET A 1 -3.59 -23.76 0.85
C MET A 1 -3.25 -22.67 1.82
N ALA A 2 -1.97 -22.41 2.11
CA ALA A 2 -1.60 -21.27 2.94
C ALA A 2 -2.11 -19.98 2.26
N ARG A 3 -2.93 -19.18 2.95
CA ARG A 3 -3.42 -17.89 2.45
C ARG A 3 -2.22 -16.99 2.14
N ASN A 4 -2.26 -16.30 1.02
CA ASN A 4 -1.29 -15.28 0.68
C ASN A 4 -1.36 -14.17 1.73
N LYS A 5 -0.27 -13.95 2.47
CA LYS A 5 -0.22 -13.01 3.60
C LYS A 5 -0.54 -11.57 3.19
N ARG A 6 -0.22 -11.18 1.93
CA ARG A 6 -0.57 -9.85 1.40
C ARG A 6 -2.08 -9.68 1.32
N ILE A 7 -2.77 -10.65 0.71
CA ILE A 7 -4.25 -10.62 0.60
C ILE A 7 -4.86 -10.63 1.98
N GLN A 8 -4.39 -11.48 2.88
CA GLN A 8 -4.88 -11.53 4.25
C GLN A 8 -4.74 -10.18 4.96
N ALA A 9 -3.58 -9.51 4.86
CA ALA A 9 -3.37 -8.20 5.48
C ALA A 9 -4.30 -7.11 4.90
N ILE A 10 -4.58 -7.13 3.60
CA ILE A 10 -5.55 -6.23 2.96
C ILE A 10 -6.96 -6.53 3.49
N VAL A 11 -7.36 -7.80 3.53
CA VAL A 11 -8.68 -8.25 4.00
C VAL A 11 -8.92 -7.86 5.46
N GLU A 12 -7.92 -8.02 6.32
CA GLU A 12 -7.98 -7.57 7.73
C GLU A 12 -8.13 -6.04 7.85
N ALA A 13 -7.42 -5.29 7.00
CA ALA A 13 -7.41 -3.83 7.06
C ALA A 13 -8.71 -3.18 6.53
N ILE A 14 -9.52 -3.91 5.75
CA ILE A 14 -10.83 -3.45 5.28
C ILE A 14 -11.99 -3.94 6.14
N GLN A 15 -11.73 -4.64 7.23
CA GLN A 15 -12.78 -5.09 8.15
C GLN A 15 -13.56 -3.90 8.73
N GLY A 16 -14.89 -3.98 8.66
CA GLY A 16 -15.81 -2.97 9.19
C GLY A 16 -16.29 -1.94 8.18
N TYR A 17 -15.73 -1.89 6.98
CA TYR A 17 -16.31 -1.12 5.88
C TYR A 17 -17.51 -1.86 5.28
N HIS A 18 -18.53 -1.09 4.85
CA HIS A 18 -19.71 -1.69 4.25
C HIS A 18 -19.50 -2.03 2.77
N THR A 19 -18.98 -1.08 1.99
CA THR A 19 -18.77 -1.22 0.54
C THR A 19 -17.31 -0.94 0.19
N VAL A 20 -16.63 -1.92 -0.41
CA VAL A 20 -15.22 -1.86 -0.78
C VAL A 20 -15.06 -1.87 -2.30
N LEU A 21 -14.33 -0.89 -2.83
CA LEU A 21 -13.88 -0.85 -4.21
C LEU A 21 -12.47 -1.46 -4.31
N ASP A 22 -12.31 -2.50 -5.15
CA ASP A 22 -11.01 -3.13 -5.43
C ASP A 22 -10.58 -2.77 -6.85
N ILE A 23 -9.60 -1.85 -6.96
CA ILE A 23 -9.04 -1.35 -8.23
C ILE A 23 -7.88 -2.22 -8.67
N GLY A 24 -7.98 -2.80 -9.88
CA GLY A 24 -7.06 -3.83 -10.34
C GLY A 24 -7.33 -5.16 -9.66
N THR A 25 -8.60 -5.52 -9.55
CA THR A 25 -9.09 -6.68 -8.79
C THR A 25 -8.52 -8.02 -9.26
N ASP A 26 -8.00 -8.08 -10.51
CA ASP A 26 -7.43 -9.27 -11.16
C ASP A 26 -8.35 -10.48 -11.03
N HIS A 27 -8.13 -11.30 -10.02
CA HIS A 27 -8.92 -12.52 -9.77
C HIS A 27 -10.02 -12.36 -8.71
N GLY A 28 -10.20 -11.18 -8.10
CA GLY A 28 -11.22 -10.91 -7.07
C GLY A 28 -10.98 -11.60 -5.72
N TYR A 29 -9.75 -11.93 -5.39
CA TYR A 29 -9.44 -12.63 -4.12
C TYR A 29 -9.71 -11.78 -2.88
N VAL A 30 -9.38 -10.49 -2.93
CA VAL A 30 -9.59 -9.58 -1.78
C VAL A 30 -11.06 -9.52 -1.42
N LEU A 31 -11.92 -9.22 -2.41
CA LEU A 31 -13.37 -9.13 -2.18
C LEU A 31 -13.97 -10.47 -1.75
N LYS A 32 -13.54 -11.57 -2.39
CA LYS A 32 -14.01 -12.89 -2.03
C LYS A 32 -13.74 -13.22 -0.57
N ASP A 33 -12.48 -13.11 -0.14
CA ASP A 33 -12.08 -13.47 1.21
C ASP A 33 -12.74 -12.55 2.25
N ALA A 34 -12.89 -11.26 1.95
CA ALA A 34 -13.54 -10.31 2.84
C ALA A 34 -15.06 -10.58 2.99
N LEU A 35 -15.74 -10.96 1.90
CA LEU A 35 -17.16 -11.34 1.92
C LEU A 35 -17.38 -12.69 2.63
N ASP A 36 -16.53 -13.69 2.38
CA ASP A 36 -16.59 -14.99 3.07
C ASP A 36 -16.44 -14.85 4.60
N LEU A 37 -15.62 -13.89 5.05
CA LEU A 37 -15.41 -13.60 6.46
C LEU A 37 -16.46 -12.65 7.06
N ASN A 38 -17.42 -12.17 6.27
CA ASN A 38 -18.38 -11.12 6.65
C ASN A 38 -17.72 -9.84 7.17
N TYR A 39 -16.52 -9.51 6.67
CA TYR A 39 -15.82 -8.27 7.01
C TYR A 39 -16.38 -7.06 6.26
N ILE A 40 -16.97 -7.30 5.08
CA ILE A 40 -17.65 -6.30 4.26
C ILE A 40 -19.01 -6.84 3.82
N GLN A 41 -19.92 -5.94 3.37
CA GLN A 41 -21.25 -6.32 2.92
C GLN A 41 -21.38 -6.30 1.39
N LYS A 42 -20.61 -5.44 0.70
CA LYS A 42 -20.66 -5.27 -0.74
C LYS A 42 -19.26 -5.04 -1.31
N GLY A 43 -19.05 -5.52 -2.52
CA GLY A 43 -17.81 -5.28 -3.27
C GLY A 43 -18.09 -4.58 -4.60
N ILE A 44 -17.10 -3.80 -5.04
CA ILE A 44 -17.01 -3.24 -6.38
C ILE A 44 -15.68 -3.71 -6.92
N ALA A 45 -15.70 -4.56 -7.94
CA ALA A 45 -14.50 -5.09 -8.59
C ALA A 45 -14.22 -4.29 -9.87
N SER A 46 -13.07 -3.68 -9.99
CA SER A 46 -12.68 -3.00 -11.22
C SER A 46 -11.32 -3.45 -11.74
N ASP A 47 -11.17 -3.51 -13.04
CA ASP A 47 -9.90 -3.73 -13.73
C ASP A 47 -9.94 -3.02 -15.09
N LEU A 48 -8.79 -2.49 -15.53
CA LEU A 48 -8.65 -1.88 -16.84
C LEU A 48 -8.82 -2.92 -17.96
N ARG A 49 -8.33 -4.14 -17.71
CA ARG A 49 -8.28 -5.22 -18.69
C ARG A 49 -9.47 -6.16 -18.53
N GLU A 50 -10.10 -6.49 -19.65
CA GLU A 50 -11.27 -7.36 -19.69
C GLU A 50 -11.01 -8.77 -19.14
N LYS A 51 -9.88 -9.40 -19.50
CA LYS A 51 -9.58 -10.79 -19.11
C LYS A 51 -9.47 -10.98 -17.59
N PRO A 52 -8.74 -10.15 -16.82
CA PRO A 52 -8.76 -10.21 -15.36
C PRO A 52 -10.16 -10.00 -14.78
N LEU A 53 -10.88 -8.98 -15.27
CA LEU A 53 -12.24 -8.70 -14.82
C LEU A 53 -13.21 -9.88 -15.05
N GLN A 54 -13.08 -10.59 -16.16
CA GLN A 54 -13.89 -11.77 -16.45
C GLN A 54 -13.63 -12.90 -15.44
N LYS A 55 -12.36 -13.15 -15.06
CA LYS A 55 -12.02 -14.12 -14.02
C LYS A 55 -12.60 -13.73 -12.65
N ALA A 56 -12.59 -12.44 -12.33
CA ALA A 56 -13.23 -11.93 -11.11
C ALA A 56 -14.75 -12.17 -11.16
N LYS A 57 -15.42 -11.88 -12.30
CA LYS A 57 -16.86 -12.16 -12.51
C LYS A 57 -17.21 -13.63 -12.28
N GLU A 58 -16.43 -14.53 -12.83
CA GLU A 58 -16.63 -15.98 -12.65
C GLU A 58 -16.50 -16.41 -11.18
N ARG A 59 -15.48 -15.89 -10.47
CA ARG A 59 -15.24 -16.21 -9.07
C ARG A 59 -16.29 -15.62 -8.14
N LEU A 60 -16.74 -14.41 -8.43
CA LEU A 60 -17.62 -13.63 -7.55
C LEU A 60 -19.08 -13.66 -8.00
N LYS A 61 -19.48 -14.54 -8.91
CA LYS A 61 -20.83 -14.60 -9.50
C LYS A 61 -21.98 -14.72 -8.48
N ASN A 62 -21.71 -15.31 -7.30
CA ASN A 62 -22.69 -15.54 -6.25
C ASN A 62 -22.52 -14.58 -5.06
N TYR A 63 -21.70 -13.53 -5.22
CA TYR A 63 -21.41 -12.56 -4.18
C TYR A 63 -22.07 -11.21 -4.52
N PRO A 64 -22.34 -10.36 -3.53
CA PRO A 64 -22.89 -9.01 -3.74
C PRO A 64 -21.81 -8.06 -4.28
N VAL A 65 -21.38 -8.28 -5.53
CA VAL A 65 -20.30 -7.55 -6.19
C VAL A 65 -20.76 -6.97 -7.51
N THR A 66 -20.51 -5.67 -7.70
CA THR A 66 -20.66 -4.98 -8.99
C THR A 66 -19.33 -4.91 -9.71
N PHE A 67 -19.36 -4.97 -11.06
CA PHE A 67 -18.13 -5.06 -11.87
C PHE A 67 -18.02 -3.91 -12.84
N TYR A 68 -16.85 -3.27 -12.89
CA TYR A 68 -16.54 -2.16 -13.80
C TYR A 68 -15.27 -2.44 -14.59
N GLN A 69 -15.31 -2.24 -15.89
CA GLN A 69 -14.10 -2.07 -16.66
C GLN A 69 -13.70 -0.60 -16.59
N SER A 70 -12.64 -0.28 -15.85
CA SER A 70 -12.26 1.09 -15.51
C SER A 70 -10.75 1.26 -15.42
N ASP A 71 -10.26 2.41 -15.85
CA ASP A 71 -8.94 2.89 -15.54
C ASP A 71 -8.99 3.66 -14.21
N GLY A 72 -8.56 2.99 -13.15
CA GLY A 72 -8.69 3.51 -11.78
C GLY A 72 -10.14 3.84 -11.44
N PHE A 73 -10.40 5.10 -11.09
CA PHE A 73 -11.71 5.61 -10.69
C PHE A 73 -12.61 6.10 -11.83
N LEU A 74 -12.13 6.18 -13.08
CA LEU A 74 -12.76 6.97 -14.15
C LEU A 74 -14.21 6.56 -14.48
N SER A 75 -14.52 5.25 -14.39
CA SER A 75 -15.88 4.74 -14.69
C SER A 75 -16.64 4.33 -13.44
N ILE A 76 -16.17 4.68 -12.25
CA ILE A 76 -16.82 4.30 -10.99
C ILE A 76 -17.79 5.41 -10.59
N ASP A 77 -19.08 5.13 -10.73
CA ASP A 77 -20.20 6.07 -10.51
C ASP A 77 -21.09 5.73 -9.29
N ILE A 78 -20.76 4.66 -8.58
CA ILE A 78 -21.47 4.23 -7.38
C ILE A 78 -20.63 4.49 -6.10
N PRO A 79 -21.30 4.74 -4.95
CA PRO A 79 -20.60 5.04 -3.70
C PRO A 79 -19.88 3.82 -3.14
N PHE A 80 -18.77 4.08 -2.46
CA PHE A 80 -17.98 3.13 -1.68
C PHE A 80 -17.41 3.82 -0.44
N ASP A 81 -16.96 3.04 0.56
CA ASP A 81 -16.40 3.58 1.81
C ASP A 81 -14.88 3.60 1.78
N VAL A 82 -14.28 2.61 1.13
CA VAL A 82 -12.83 2.49 0.97
C VAL A 82 -12.48 1.91 -0.39
N ALA A 83 -11.39 2.42 -1.00
CA ALA A 83 -10.81 1.81 -2.18
C ALA A 83 -9.49 1.10 -1.84
N VAL A 84 -9.35 -0.12 -2.37
CA VAL A 84 -8.11 -0.90 -2.33
C VAL A 84 -7.39 -0.72 -3.67
N ILE A 85 -6.10 -0.37 -3.63
CA ILE A 85 -5.21 -0.29 -4.80
C ILE A 85 -3.95 -1.07 -4.46
N ALA A 86 -3.86 -2.31 -4.93
CA ALA A 86 -2.75 -3.19 -4.62
C ALA A 86 -2.21 -3.89 -5.88
N GLY A 87 -0.93 -4.28 -5.82
CA GLY A 87 -0.34 -5.01 -6.94
C GLY A 87 0.11 -4.14 -8.11
N MET A 88 0.32 -2.85 -7.89
CA MET A 88 0.76 -1.87 -8.90
C MET A 88 2.01 -1.14 -8.43
N GLY A 89 2.78 -0.55 -9.36
CA GLY A 89 3.88 0.34 -9.04
C GLY A 89 3.39 1.69 -8.51
N SER A 90 4.22 2.38 -7.72
CA SER A 90 3.87 3.67 -7.12
C SER A 90 3.46 4.73 -8.13
N TYR A 91 4.09 4.79 -9.30
CA TYR A 91 3.70 5.75 -10.34
C TYR A 91 2.29 5.50 -10.88
N THR A 92 1.92 4.24 -11.10
CA THR A 92 0.55 3.88 -11.52
C THR A 92 -0.48 4.28 -10.46
N ILE A 93 -0.18 4.02 -9.19
CA ILE A 93 -1.04 4.42 -8.07
C ILE A 93 -1.21 5.94 -8.03
N ILE A 94 -0.13 6.69 -8.18
CA ILE A 94 -0.15 8.16 -8.23
C ILE A 94 -1.04 8.66 -9.38
N ASP A 95 -0.94 8.05 -10.56
CA ASP A 95 -1.75 8.46 -11.71
C ASP A 95 -3.24 8.15 -11.49
N ILE A 96 -3.57 7.03 -10.86
CA ILE A 96 -4.95 6.72 -10.43
C ILE A 96 -5.47 7.77 -9.43
N LEU A 97 -4.65 8.19 -8.46
CA LEU A 97 -5.04 9.19 -7.46
C LEU A 97 -5.23 10.60 -8.07
N LYS A 98 -4.43 10.98 -9.05
CA LYS A 98 -4.57 12.25 -9.78
C LYS A 98 -5.91 12.37 -10.51
N ASN A 99 -6.46 11.25 -10.99
CA ASN A 99 -7.72 11.21 -11.71
C ASN A 99 -8.95 11.40 -10.82
N ARG A 100 -8.78 11.44 -9.48
CA ARG A 100 -9.87 11.71 -8.53
C ARG A 100 -9.43 12.67 -7.41
N PRO A 101 -9.20 13.95 -7.73
CA PRO A 101 -8.67 14.92 -6.77
C PRO A 101 -9.64 15.27 -5.64
N ASP A 102 -10.94 14.97 -5.80
CA ASP A 102 -12.01 15.20 -4.83
C ASP A 102 -12.34 14.00 -3.94
N LEU A 103 -11.56 12.91 -4.06
CA LEU A 103 -11.75 11.69 -3.28
C LEU A 103 -11.79 12.00 -1.77
N LYS A 104 -12.83 11.53 -1.07
CA LYS A 104 -13.02 11.71 0.38
C LYS A 104 -12.96 10.41 1.14
N GLU A 105 -13.18 9.31 0.44
CA GLU A 105 -13.20 7.96 0.95
C GLU A 105 -11.81 7.52 1.41
N ASP A 106 -11.75 6.56 2.31
CA ASP A 106 -10.49 5.98 2.74
C ASP A 106 -9.82 5.19 1.59
N LEU A 107 -8.51 5.12 1.65
CA LEU A 107 -7.71 4.33 0.70
C LEU A 107 -6.87 3.30 1.45
N LEU A 108 -6.80 2.10 0.91
CA LEU A 108 -5.85 1.08 1.30
C LEU A 108 -4.93 0.78 0.10
N VAL A 109 -3.64 1.07 0.25
CA VAL A 109 -2.71 1.05 -0.87
C VAL A 109 -1.52 0.15 -0.55
N MET A 110 -1.16 -0.74 -1.48
CA MET A 110 0.01 -1.61 -1.37
C MET A 110 0.83 -1.56 -2.67
N PRO A 111 1.77 -0.62 -2.78
CA PRO A 111 2.66 -0.51 -3.94
C PRO A 111 3.69 -1.64 -3.98
N HIS A 112 4.23 -1.90 -5.18
CA HIS A 112 5.32 -2.86 -5.37
C HIS A 112 6.71 -2.26 -5.25
N ASP A 113 6.85 -0.95 -5.53
CA ASP A 113 8.14 -0.27 -5.68
C ASP A 113 8.06 1.21 -5.33
N ASN A 114 9.19 1.91 -5.33
CA ASN A 114 9.30 3.37 -5.19
C ASN A 114 8.43 3.96 -4.06
N ILE A 115 8.52 3.33 -2.89
CA ILE A 115 7.68 3.64 -1.71
C ILE A 115 7.88 5.10 -1.26
N ASP A 116 9.11 5.59 -1.32
CA ASP A 116 9.50 6.96 -1.02
C ASP A 116 8.82 7.98 -1.96
N VAL A 117 8.73 7.66 -3.24
CA VAL A 117 8.02 8.49 -4.24
C VAL A 117 6.54 8.60 -3.90
N LEU A 118 5.91 7.48 -3.51
CA LEU A 118 4.49 7.49 -3.10
C LEU A 118 4.29 8.31 -1.83
N ARG A 119 5.11 8.12 -0.78
CA ARG A 119 5.00 8.90 0.47
C ARG A 119 5.13 10.40 0.22
N ARG A 120 6.11 10.81 -0.60
CA ARG A 120 6.31 12.21 -0.99
C ARG A 120 5.07 12.76 -1.70
N TYR A 121 4.55 12.05 -2.70
CA TYR A 121 3.33 12.45 -3.41
C TYR A 121 2.15 12.62 -2.46
N LEU A 122 1.94 11.67 -1.55
CA LEU A 122 0.84 11.72 -0.58
C LEU A 122 0.92 12.97 0.32
N ALA A 123 2.09 13.24 0.89
CA ALA A 123 2.31 14.41 1.74
C ALA A 123 2.09 15.74 0.99
N GLU A 124 2.57 15.83 -0.25
CA GLU A 124 2.46 17.04 -1.09
C GLU A 124 1.04 17.28 -1.63
N ASN A 125 0.18 16.24 -1.69
CA ASN A 125 -1.14 16.31 -2.32
C ASN A 125 -2.30 16.17 -1.31
N ASN A 126 -2.09 16.57 -0.06
CA ASN A 126 -3.11 16.56 0.99
C ASN A 126 -3.70 15.17 1.26
N PHE A 127 -2.87 14.16 1.26
CA PHE A 127 -3.17 12.85 1.80
C PHE A 127 -2.40 12.63 3.10
N MET A 128 -3.05 12.04 4.08
CA MET A 128 -2.46 11.67 5.35
C MET A 128 -2.39 10.15 5.47
N ILE A 129 -1.21 9.64 5.78
CA ILE A 129 -1.00 8.22 6.10
C ILE A 129 -1.40 8.03 7.56
N ASN A 130 -2.49 7.29 7.79
CA ASN A 130 -2.99 6.99 9.14
C ASN A 130 -2.36 5.74 9.74
N TYR A 131 -1.92 4.87 8.87
CA TYR A 131 -1.42 3.56 9.24
C TYR A 131 -0.46 3.07 8.16
N GLU A 132 0.67 2.55 8.60
CA GLU A 132 1.66 1.94 7.74
C GLU A 132 2.17 0.65 8.40
N LYS A 133 2.19 -0.44 7.64
CA LYS A 133 2.63 -1.76 8.13
C LYS A 133 3.47 -2.46 7.09
N ILE A 134 4.54 -3.10 7.56
CA ILE A 134 5.32 -4.03 6.73
C ILE A 134 4.74 -5.44 6.82
N ILE A 135 4.61 -6.08 5.67
CA ILE A 135 4.16 -7.47 5.53
C ILE A 135 5.25 -8.25 4.81
N TYR A 136 5.58 -9.42 5.33
CA TYR A 136 6.50 -10.35 4.69
C TYR A 136 5.75 -11.53 4.08
N ASP A 137 5.79 -11.62 2.74
CA ASP A 137 5.27 -12.75 1.95
C ASP A 137 6.23 -13.02 0.78
N ARG A 138 7.29 -13.76 1.03
CA ARG A 138 8.48 -13.96 0.16
C ARG A 138 9.29 -12.68 -0.10
N HIS A 139 8.64 -11.53 -0.14
CA HIS A 139 9.21 -10.18 -0.22
C HIS A 139 8.59 -9.32 0.87
N PHE A 140 9.18 -8.17 1.13
CA PHE A 140 8.58 -7.15 1.99
C PHE A 140 7.65 -6.26 1.17
N TYR A 141 6.46 -6.00 1.72
CA TYR A 141 5.45 -5.10 1.16
C TYR A 141 5.06 -4.08 2.21
N THR A 142 4.78 -2.86 1.76
CA THR A 142 4.26 -1.80 2.63
C THR A 142 2.78 -1.61 2.35
N LEU A 143 1.95 -1.75 3.38
CA LEU A 143 0.52 -1.49 3.34
C LEU A 143 0.26 -0.14 3.99
N PHE A 144 -0.40 0.76 3.25
CA PHE A 144 -0.82 2.07 3.72
C PHE A 144 -2.33 2.12 3.89
N LYS A 145 -2.79 2.73 4.99
CA LYS A 145 -4.14 3.27 5.10
C LYS A 145 -4.05 4.78 5.05
N ILE A 146 -4.75 5.38 4.09
CA ILE A 146 -4.62 6.78 3.70
C ILE A 146 -5.99 7.43 3.69
N LYS A 147 -6.05 8.69 4.10
CA LYS A 147 -7.24 9.54 3.96
C LYS A 147 -6.86 10.94 3.51
N ARG A 148 -7.83 11.76 3.15
CA ARG A 148 -7.60 13.19 2.95
C ARG A 148 -7.17 13.85 4.26
N GLY A 149 -6.12 14.67 4.18
CA GLY A 149 -5.56 15.38 5.32
C GLY A 149 -4.18 15.92 5.00
N LYS A 150 -3.72 16.86 5.83
CA LYS A 150 -2.37 17.38 5.72
C LYS A 150 -1.43 16.59 6.62
N MET A 151 -0.28 16.23 6.10
CA MET A 151 0.84 15.72 6.86
C MET A 151 2.13 16.35 6.35
N MET A 152 3.13 16.42 7.20
CA MET A 152 4.48 16.81 6.83
C MET A 152 5.39 15.63 7.13
N LEU A 153 6.21 15.26 6.16
CA LEU A 153 7.23 14.21 6.31
C LEU A 153 8.61 14.83 6.11
N SER A 154 9.52 14.53 7.01
CA SER A 154 10.94 14.80 6.83
C SER A 154 11.51 13.87 5.73
N GLU A 155 12.68 14.21 5.17
CA GLU A 155 13.37 13.32 4.23
C GLU A 155 13.64 11.93 4.84
N LYS A 156 13.95 11.85 6.14
CA LYS A 156 14.08 10.59 6.86
C LYS A 156 12.78 9.79 6.78
N GLU A 157 11.63 10.36 7.14
CA GLU A 157 10.33 9.66 7.13
C GLU A 157 9.86 9.30 5.72
N ILE A 158 10.19 10.09 4.70
CA ILE A 158 9.92 9.74 3.31
C ILE A 158 10.59 8.43 2.94
N HIS A 159 11.84 8.21 3.36
CA HIS A 159 12.57 6.98 3.04
C HIS A 159 12.25 5.85 4.01
N THR A 160 12.23 6.09 5.31
CA THR A 160 12.07 5.04 6.32
C THR A 160 10.63 4.68 6.64
N GLY A 161 9.69 5.59 6.38
CA GLY A 161 8.28 5.45 6.69
C GLY A 161 7.89 5.97 8.07
N PHE A 162 6.59 6.03 8.26
CA PHE A 162 5.92 6.37 9.52
C PHE A 162 5.19 5.12 10.03
N HIS A 163 5.94 4.20 10.64
CA HIS A 163 5.42 2.89 11.00
C HIS A 163 4.63 2.92 12.32
N SER A 164 3.35 2.63 12.22
CA SER A 164 2.45 2.50 13.38
C SER A 164 2.68 1.21 14.17
N ILE A 165 3.36 0.22 13.57
CA ILE A 165 3.62 -1.09 14.18
C ILE A 165 5.10 -1.43 14.05
N ILE A 166 5.76 -1.53 15.20
CA ILE A 166 7.15 -1.96 15.33
C ILE A 166 7.14 -3.39 15.85
N ASP A 167 7.11 -4.35 14.94
CA ASP A 167 7.17 -5.79 15.24
C ASP A 167 8.47 -6.41 14.69
N SER A 168 8.62 -7.71 14.89
CA SER A 168 9.77 -8.47 14.35
C SER A 168 9.85 -8.42 12.81
N THR A 169 8.73 -8.25 12.12
CA THR A 169 8.69 -8.12 10.66
C THR A 169 9.30 -6.79 10.22
N TYR A 170 8.96 -5.71 10.94
CA TYR A 170 9.55 -4.40 10.67
C TYR A 170 11.06 -4.37 10.94
N GLN A 171 11.50 -4.96 12.04
CA GLN A 171 12.94 -5.08 12.33
C GLN A 171 13.68 -5.87 11.25
N ALA A 172 13.13 -7.01 10.80
CA ALA A 172 13.69 -7.78 9.70
C ALA A 172 13.72 -6.98 8.38
N TYR A 173 12.72 -6.17 8.11
CA TYR A 173 12.70 -5.26 6.96
C TYR A 173 13.83 -4.22 7.04
N LEU A 174 14.03 -3.58 8.20
CA LEU A 174 15.12 -2.60 8.38
C LEU A 174 16.49 -3.23 8.10
N LEU A 175 16.76 -4.40 8.66
CA LEU A 175 18.02 -5.12 8.42
C LEU A 175 18.20 -5.48 6.94
N TYR A 176 17.14 -5.90 6.27
CA TYR A 176 17.14 -6.18 4.82
C TYR A 176 17.48 -4.93 4.00
N VAL A 177 16.81 -3.80 4.29
CA VAL A 177 17.03 -2.54 3.58
C VAL A 177 18.42 -1.96 3.86
N ILE A 178 18.90 -2.00 5.09
CA ILE A 178 20.25 -1.55 5.46
C ILE A 178 21.30 -2.34 4.64
N LYS A 179 21.20 -3.67 4.60
CA LYS A 179 22.11 -4.50 3.81
C LYS A 179 22.07 -4.17 2.33
N HIS A 180 20.88 -3.90 1.79
CA HIS A 180 20.69 -3.48 0.40
C HIS A 180 21.41 -2.14 0.11
N TYR A 181 21.20 -1.12 0.95
CA TYR A 181 21.84 0.18 0.77
C TYR A 181 23.36 0.12 1.01
N GLU A 182 23.84 -0.70 1.93
CA GLU A 182 25.29 -0.93 2.10
C GLU A 182 25.93 -1.46 0.82
N HIS A 183 25.28 -2.42 0.17
CA HIS A 183 25.74 -2.91 -1.13
C HIS A 183 25.69 -1.82 -2.21
N LEU A 184 24.59 -1.08 -2.31
CA LEU A 184 24.45 0.02 -3.30
C LEU A 184 25.53 1.09 -3.11
N VAL A 185 25.86 1.47 -1.87
CA VAL A 185 26.92 2.45 -1.56
C VAL A 185 28.28 1.94 -2.01
N GLN A 186 28.55 0.63 -1.95
CA GLN A 186 29.82 0.05 -2.41
C GLN A 186 29.99 0.10 -3.92
N VAL A 187 28.91 -0.22 -4.68
CA VAL A 187 28.95 -0.37 -6.14
C VAL A 187 28.65 0.91 -6.92
N SER A 188 28.15 1.95 -6.25
CA SER A 188 27.71 3.19 -6.91
C SER A 188 28.86 4.13 -7.23
N THR A 189 28.67 4.94 -8.30
CA THR A 189 29.54 6.05 -8.68
C THR A 189 29.54 7.16 -7.63
N TYR A 190 30.58 8.01 -7.62
CA TYR A 190 30.78 9.07 -6.64
C TYR A 190 29.55 9.97 -6.45
N ASP A 191 28.91 10.40 -7.54
CA ASP A 191 27.77 11.33 -7.50
C ASP A 191 26.54 10.79 -6.73
N LYS A 192 26.27 9.49 -6.87
CA LYS A 192 25.15 8.84 -6.17
C LYS A 192 25.49 8.40 -4.74
N LYS A 193 26.76 8.26 -4.45
CA LYS A 193 27.25 7.66 -3.21
C LYS A 193 26.85 8.46 -1.96
N THR A 194 26.93 9.79 -2.04
CA THR A 194 26.55 10.68 -0.93
C THR A 194 25.05 10.58 -0.63
N TYR A 195 24.21 10.60 -1.64
CA TYR A 195 22.76 10.43 -1.49
C TYR A 195 22.41 9.08 -0.85
N LEU A 196 22.99 7.99 -1.35
CA LEU A 196 22.75 6.64 -0.83
C LEU A 196 23.26 6.47 0.62
N LYS A 197 24.37 7.12 0.98
CA LYS A 197 24.87 7.14 2.36
C LYS A 197 23.89 7.83 3.31
N ASN A 198 23.27 8.94 2.90
CA ASN A 198 22.28 9.64 3.73
C ASN A 198 21.07 8.73 4.00
N ILE A 199 20.56 8.06 2.97
CA ILE A 199 19.44 7.12 3.14
C ILE A 199 19.84 5.95 4.07
N LEU A 200 21.03 5.39 3.87
CA LEU A 200 21.53 4.33 4.75
C LEU A 200 21.62 4.79 6.21
N THR A 201 22.08 6.02 6.44
CA THR A 201 22.14 6.63 7.78
C THR A 201 20.73 6.70 8.39
N TYR A 202 19.73 7.16 7.66
CA TYR A 202 18.34 7.23 8.15
C TYR A 202 17.83 5.88 8.64
N PHE A 203 18.04 4.80 7.87
CA PHE A 203 17.62 3.45 8.27
C PHE A 203 18.38 2.93 9.49
N LYS A 204 19.68 3.23 9.60
CA LYS A 204 20.51 2.85 10.77
C LYS A 204 20.06 3.57 12.04
N GLU A 205 19.75 4.85 11.94
CA GLU A 205 19.18 5.63 13.05
C GLU A 205 17.86 5.04 13.55
N VAL A 206 16.92 4.72 12.62
CA VAL A 206 15.64 4.10 13.01
C VAL A 206 15.86 2.76 13.71
N LEU A 207 16.78 1.93 13.23
CA LEU A 207 17.09 0.66 13.88
C LEU A 207 17.70 0.84 15.28
N HIS A 208 18.58 1.84 15.45
CA HIS A 208 19.17 2.19 16.74
C HIS A 208 18.09 2.68 17.72
N ASP A 209 17.23 3.61 17.28
CA ASP A 209 16.14 4.17 18.08
C ASP A 209 15.21 3.06 18.61
N ILE A 210 14.91 2.03 17.80
CA ILE A 210 14.13 0.86 18.23
C ILE A 210 14.84 0.06 19.33
N HIS A 211 16.15 -0.17 19.20
CA HIS A 211 16.91 -0.94 20.17
C HIS A 211 17.04 -0.22 21.50
N ASP A 212 17.12 1.10 21.49
CA ASP A 212 17.23 1.93 22.69
C ASP A 212 15.86 2.18 23.37
N GLY A 213 14.78 1.58 22.85
CA GLY A 213 13.43 1.75 23.41
C GLY A 213 12.85 3.14 23.20
N ALA A 214 13.41 3.93 22.30
CA ALA A 214 12.85 5.22 21.91
C ALA A 214 11.51 5.01 21.23
N THR A 215 10.49 5.75 21.66
CA THR A 215 9.20 5.77 20.98
C THR A 215 9.38 6.48 19.65
N ILE A 216 9.35 5.74 18.54
CA ILE A 216 9.37 6.31 17.20
C ILE A 216 7.95 6.77 16.90
N TYR A 217 7.73 8.09 16.88
CA TYR A 217 6.47 8.73 16.50
C TYR A 217 6.49 9.15 15.05
#